data_a2b21643ee273b1ad91715686a0074e6
#
_entry.id   a2b21643ee273b1ad91715686a0074e6
#
_cell.length_a   1.000
_cell.length_b   1.000
_cell.length_c   1.000
_cell.angle_alpha   90.00
_cell.angle_beta   90.00
_cell.angle_gamma   90.00
#
_symmetry.space_group_name_H-M   'P 1'
#
loop_
_entity.id
_entity.type
_entity.pdbx_description
1 polymer ?
#
loop_
_entity_poly.entity_id
_entity_poly.type
_entity_poly.pdbx_seq_one_letter_code
_entity_poly.pdbx_strand_id
1 'polypeptide(L)'
;MSRTVLICDDAIFMRTLVADILQQAGFEVVGEAETGVQAVEKYKQLRPDLVTMDIVMPDLGGIDAVREITTYDPEARVLMCSAMGQQALVVEAIQAGAKDFVVKPFQATRVLEAVQRVLA
;
A
#
# COMPACT_ATOMS: atom_id res chain seq x y z
N MET A 1 -5.00 20.58 4.17
CA MET A 1 -5.78 19.44 3.60
C MET A 1 -5.12 18.14 3.99
N SER A 2 -5.95 17.17 4.36
CA SER A 2 -5.43 15.84 4.71
C SER A 2 -4.98 15.10 3.47
N ARG A 3 -3.90 14.33 3.59
CA ARG A 3 -3.52 13.40 2.56
C ARG A 3 -4.40 12.16 2.64
N THR A 4 -4.73 11.60 1.49
CA THR A 4 -5.63 10.45 1.39
C THR A 4 -4.86 9.16 1.19
N VAL A 5 -5.39 8.06 1.74
CA VAL A 5 -4.76 6.74 1.61
C VAL A 5 -5.79 5.67 1.29
N LEU A 6 -5.39 4.75 0.41
CA LEU A 6 -6.10 3.50 0.11
C LEU A 6 -5.31 2.36 0.74
N ILE A 7 -5.96 1.54 1.56
CA ILE A 7 -5.31 0.44 2.29
C ILE A 7 -5.73 -0.90 1.69
N CYS A 8 -4.74 -1.68 1.22
CA CYS A 8 -4.98 -2.93 0.51
C CYS A 8 -4.31 -4.09 1.23
N ASP A 9 -5.13 -4.98 1.77
CA ASP A 9 -4.71 -6.20 2.47
C ASP A 9 -5.93 -7.11 2.54
N ASP A 10 -5.76 -8.41 2.38
CA ASP A 10 -6.89 -9.34 2.47
C ASP A 10 -7.34 -9.61 3.90
N ALA A 11 -6.52 -9.26 4.90
CA ALA A 11 -6.84 -9.44 6.32
C ALA A 11 -7.40 -8.16 6.92
N ILE A 12 -8.66 -8.20 7.38
CA ILE A 12 -9.30 -7.03 7.99
C ILE A 12 -8.52 -6.52 9.20
N PHE A 13 -7.92 -7.43 9.99
CA PHE A 13 -7.11 -7.06 11.14
C PHE A 13 -5.95 -6.16 10.73
N MET A 14 -5.27 -6.50 9.65
CA MET A 14 -4.13 -5.73 9.16
C MET A 14 -4.56 -4.39 8.58
N ARG A 15 -5.69 -4.35 7.87
CA ARG A 15 -6.23 -3.07 7.36
C ARG A 15 -6.57 -2.13 8.51
N THR A 16 -7.19 -2.66 9.56
CA THR A 16 -7.53 -1.86 10.75
C THR A 16 -6.28 -1.31 11.43
N LEU A 17 -5.25 -2.14 11.58
CA LEU A 17 -3.99 -1.72 12.21
C LEU A 17 -3.33 -0.58 11.42
N VAL A 18 -3.20 -0.74 10.11
CA VAL A 18 -2.60 0.28 9.25
C VAL A 18 -3.45 1.55 9.24
N ALA A 19 -4.78 1.41 9.18
CA ALA A 19 -5.70 2.54 9.23
C ALA A 19 -5.52 3.35 10.51
N ASP A 20 -5.44 2.68 11.66
CA ASP A 20 -5.24 3.36 12.94
C ASP A 20 -3.94 4.14 12.97
N ILE A 21 -2.85 3.54 12.50
CA ILE A 21 -1.54 4.20 12.46
C ILE A 21 -1.61 5.47 11.60
N LEU A 22 -2.19 5.37 10.42
CA LEU A 22 -2.22 6.48 9.47
C LEU A 22 -3.21 7.56 9.87
N GLN A 23 -4.38 7.18 10.42
CA GLN A 23 -5.36 8.15 10.90
C GLN A 23 -4.79 8.98 12.05
N GLN A 24 -4.07 8.37 12.96
CA GLN A 24 -3.42 9.10 14.05
C GLN A 24 -2.35 10.07 13.55
N ALA A 25 -1.78 9.81 12.39
CA ALA A 25 -0.81 10.68 11.75
C ALA A 25 -1.44 11.74 10.84
N GLY A 26 -2.77 11.81 10.80
CA GLY A 26 -3.49 12.85 10.05
C GLY A 26 -3.92 12.45 8.64
N PHE A 27 -3.76 11.18 8.26
CA PHE A 27 -4.23 10.71 6.95
C PHE A 27 -5.72 10.44 6.98
N GLU A 28 -6.36 10.64 5.84
CA GLU A 28 -7.75 10.25 5.64
C GLU A 28 -7.79 8.93 4.87
N VAL A 29 -8.36 7.89 5.48
CA VAL A 29 -8.53 6.60 4.82
C VAL A 29 -9.77 6.70 3.93
N VAL A 30 -9.56 6.76 2.61
CA VAL A 30 -10.65 6.95 1.65
C VAL A 30 -11.18 5.64 1.08
N GLY A 31 -10.50 4.54 1.34
CA GLY A 31 -10.97 3.24 0.90
C GLY A 31 -10.08 2.11 1.38
N GLU A 32 -10.62 0.88 1.27
CA GLU A 32 -9.90 -0.35 1.58
C GLU A 32 -10.16 -1.35 0.47
N ALA A 33 -9.18 -2.21 0.21
CA ALA A 33 -9.29 -3.27 -0.79
C ALA A 33 -8.81 -4.59 -0.19
N GLU A 34 -9.49 -5.68 -0.55
CA GLU A 34 -9.17 -7.03 -0.09
C GLU A 34 -8.44 -7.85 -1.16
N THR A 35 -8.49 -7.41 -2.39
CA THR A 35 -7.88 -8.10 -3.54
C THR A 35 -7.12 -7.10 -4.39
N GLY A 36 -6.20 -7.60 -5.21
CA GLY A 36 -5.49 -6.75 -6.15
C GLY A 36 -6.40 -6.11 -7.18
N VAL A 37 -7.45 -6.83 -7.62
CA VAL A 37 -8.44 -6.29 -8.55
C VAL A 37 -9.16 -5.08 -7.94
N GLN A 38 -9.64 -5.22 -6.69
CA GLN A 38 -10.27 -4.09 -5.99
C GLN A 38 -9.31 -2.93 -5.80
N ALA A 39 -8.04 -3.22 -5.50
CA ALA A 39 -7.03 -2.18 -5.32
C ALA A 39 -6.87 -1.34 -6.59
N VAL A 40 -6.76 -1.98 -7.74
CA VAL A 40 -6.63 -1.27 -9.03
C VAL A 40 -7.88 -0.44 -9.32
N GLU A 41 -9.06 -1.03 -9.17
CA GLU A 41 -10.32 -0.34 -9.42
C GLU A 41 -10.50 0.87 -8.51
N LYS A 42 -10.25 0.70 -7.22
CA LYS A 42 -10.41 1.79 -6.24
C LYS A 42 -9.36 2.88 -6.44
N TYR A 43 -8.15 2.52 -6.85
CA TYR A 43 -7.15 3.53 -7.18
C TYR A 43 -7.64 4.44 -8.29
N LYS A 44 -8.19 3.87 -9.34
CA LYS A 44 -8.70 4.65 -10.47
C LYS A 44 -9.86 5.57 -10.08
N GLN A 45 -10.71 5.10 -9.17
CA GLN A 45 -11.86 5.89 -8.70
C GLN A 45 -11.45 6.99 -7.73
N LEU A 46 -10.55 6.70 -6.80
CA LEU A 46 -10.26 7.55 -5.66
C LEU A 46 -9.01 8.40 -5.84
N ARG A 47 -8.05 7.92 -6.64
CA ARG A 47 -6.75 8.56 -6.88
C ARG A 47 -6.13 9.07 -5.56
N PRO A 48 -5.89 8.17 -4.61
CA PRO A 48 -5.36 8.56 -3.30
C PRO A 48 -3.92 9.05 -3.41
N ASP A 49 -3.50 9.83 -2.42
CA ASP A 49 -2.12 10.31 -2.34
C ASP A 49 -1.14 9.17 -2.03
N LEU A 50 -1.61 8.15 -1.32
CA LEU A 50 -0.80 7.03 -0.86
C LEU A 50 -1.60 5.73 -0.98
N VAL A 51 -0.92 4.65 -1.36
CA VAL A 51 -1.49 3.30 -1.31
C VAL A 51 -0.59 2.44 -0.45
N THR A 52 -1.17 1.71 0.51
CA THR A 52 -0.46 0.63 1.18
C THR A 52 -0.94 -0.69 0.58
N MET A 53 -0.02 -1.55 0.19
CA MET A 53 -0.32 -2.74 -0.61
C MET A 53 0.37 -3.96 -0.06
N ASP A 54 -0.41 -4.95 0.41
CA ASP A 54 0.14 -6.24 0.76
C ASP A 54 0.63 -6.97 -0.49
N ILE A 55 1.71 -7.73 -0.36
CA ILE A 55 2.29 -8.47 -1.49
C ILE A 55 1.37 -9.61 -1.91
N VAL A 56 0.82 -10.35 -0.95
CA VAL A 56 0.03 -11.56 -1.23
C VAL A 56 -1.44 -11.27 -0.98
N MET A 57 -2.23 -11.28 -2.06
CA MET A 57 -3.68 -11.08 -2.01
C MET A 57 -4.35 -11.99 -3.03
N PRO A 58 -5.61 -12.39 -2.81
CA PRO A 58 -6.34 -13.21 -3.80
C PRO A 58 -6.72 -12.40 -5.04
N ASP A 59 -7.04 -13.10 -6.09
CA ASP A 59 -7.55 -12.64 -7.40
C ASP A 59 -6.55 -11.84 -8.23
N LEU A 60 -5.70 -11.07 -7.62
CA LEU A 60 -4.56 -10.41 -8.24
C LEU A 60 -3.61 -10.07 -7.11
N GLY A 61 -2.38 -10.54 -7.17
CA GLY A 61 -1.39 -10.28 -6.14
C GLY A 61 -0.97 -8.81 -6.11
N GLY A 62 -0.37 -8.40 -4.99
CA GLY A 62 0.03 -7.00 -4.77
C GLY A 62 1.04 -6.49 -5.79
N ILE A 63 1.97 -7.31 -6.23
CA ILE A 63 2.98 -6.92 -7.22
C ILE A 63 2.32 -6.60 -8.56
N ASP A 64 1.40 -7.47 -9.01
CA ASP A 64 0.69 -7.23 -10.25
C ASP A 64 -0.24 -6.03 -10.15
N ALA A 65 -0.86 -5.83 -8.98
CA ALA A 65 -1.68 -4.63 -8.73
C ALA A 65 -0.84 -3.35 -8.84
N VAL A 66 0.35 -3.33 -8.24
CA VAL A 66 1.26 -2.18 -8.34
C VAL A 66 1.63 -1.93 -9.80
N ARG A 67 1.92 -2.99 -10.54
CA ARG A 67 2.28 -2.87 -11.96
C ARG A 67 1.15 -2.22 -12.75
N GLU A 68 -0.08 -2.64 -12.51
CA GLU A 68 -1.24 -2.06 -13.19
C GLU A 68 -1.49 -0.62 -12.75
N ILE A 69 -1.38 -0.34 -11.45
CA ILE A 69 -1.57 1.02 -10.92
C ILE A 69 -0.54 1.97 -11.50
N THR A 70 0.74 1.59 -11.52
CA THR A 70 1.80 2.46 -12.02
C THR A 70 1.78 2.60 -13.54
N THR A 71 1.24 1.63 -14.25
CA THR A 71 0.98 1.76 -15.69
C THR A 71 -0.12 2.80 -15.94
N TYR A 72 -1.18 2.76 -15.15
CA TYR A 72 -2.27 3.73 -15.22
C TYR A 72 -1.82 5.13 -14.78
N ASP A 73 -1.04 5.20 -13.72
CA ASP A 73 -0.56 6.46 -13.14
C ASP A 73 0.91 6.31 -12.71
N PRO A 74 1.86 6.75 -13.54
CA PRO A 74 3.28 6.64 -13.20
C PRO A 74 3.69 7.42 -11.94
N GLU A 75 2.86 8.35 -11.48
CA GLU A 75 3.09 9.15 -10.27
C GLU A 75 2.54 8.48 -9.01
N ALA A 76 1.90 7.31 -9.14
CA ALA A 76 1.31 6.60 -8.01
C ALA A 76 2.36 6.31 -6.94
N ARG A 77 1.98 6.51 -5.69
CA ARG A 77 2.87 6.32 -4.53
C ARG A 77 2.38 5.11 -3.74
N VAL A 78 3.08 4.00 -3.91
CA VAL A 78 2.70 2.73 -3.30
C VAL A 78 3.78 2.29 -2.32
N LEU A 79 3.36 2.03 -1.09
CA LEU A 79 4.17 1.44 -0.03
C LEU A 79 3.78 -0.03 0.10
N MET A 80 4.73 -0.93 -0.14
CA MET A 80 4.47 -2.36 0.00
C MET A 80 4.54 -2.80 1.45
N CYS A 81 3.70 -3.77 1.79
CA CYS A 81 3.69 -4.39 3.11
C CYS A 81 4.03 -5.87 2.92
N SER A 82 5.14 -6.31 3.52
CA SER A 82 5.64 -7.68 3.32
C SER A 82 5.73 -8.43 4.63
N ALA A 83 5.65 -9.76 4.56
CA ALA A 83 6.03 -10.64 5.67
C ALA A 83 7.54 -10.84 5.68
N MET A 84 8.08 -11.30 6.80
CA MET A 84 9.47 -11.69 6.89
C MET A 84 9.75 -12.84 5.90
N GLY A 85 10.92 -12.80 5.26
CA GLY A 85 11.31 -13.83 4.31
C GLY A 85 10.85 -13.59 2.88
N GLN A 86 10.26 -12.43 2.59
CA GLN A 86 9.76 -12.09 1.25
C GLN A 86 10.68 -11.12 0.49
N GLN A 87 11.98 -11.13 0.78
CA GLN A 87 12.91 -10.15 0.19
C GLN A 87 12.92 -10.15 -1.34
N ALA A 88 12.89 -11.33 -1.95
CA ALA A 88 12.87 -11.42 -3.42
C ALA A 88 11.60 -10.80 -4.00
N LEU A 89 10.46 -10.95 -3.33
CA LEU A 89 9.20 -10.36 -3.75
C LEU A 89 9.21 -8.85 -3.57
N VAL A 90 9.86 -8.34 -2.51
CA VAL A 90 10.02 -6.90 -2.30
C VAL A 90 10.81 -6.27 -3.45
N VAL A 91 11.91 -6.89 -3.86
CA VAL A 91 12.70 -6.40 -5.01
C VAL A 91 11.83 -6.35 -6.27
N GLU A 92 11.06 -7.40 -6.50
CA GLU A 92 10.16 -7.47 -7.65
C GLU A 92 9.09 -6.36 -7.59
N ALA A 93 8.54 -6.09 -6.40
CA ALA A 93 7.57 -5.03 -6.19
C ALA A 93 8.15 -3.64 -6.49
N ILE A 94 9.38 -3.38 -6.05
CA ILE A 94 10.06 -2.11 -6.33
C ILE A 94 10.28 -1.96 -7.84
N GLN A 95 10.69 -3.03 -8.50
CA GLN A 95 10.87 -3.03 -9.97
C GLN A 95 9.53 -2.79 -10.69
N ALA A 96 8.42 -3.22 -10.10
CA ALA A 96 7.08 -3.01 -10.65
C ALA A 96 6.57 -1.58 -10.45
N GLY A 97 7.22 -0.79 -9.61
CA GLY A 97 6.87 0.62 -9.41
C GLY A 97 6.60 1.06 -7.97
N ALA A 98 6.63 0.15 -6.99
CA ALA A 98 6.50 0.53 -5.58
C ALA A 98 7.67 1.42 -5.17
N LYS A 99 7.39 2.36 -4.26
CA LYS A 99 8.38 3.36 -3.84
C LYS A 99 9.21 2.91 -2.65
N ASP A 100 8.65 2.09 -1.76
CA ASP A 100 9.32 1.59 -0.57
C ASP A 100 8.53 0.40 -0.01
N PHE A 101 8.98 -0.13 1.12
CA PHE A 101 8.32 -1.25 1.77
C PHE A 101 8.45 -1.18 3.29
N VAL A 102 7.55 -1.86 4.00
CA VAL A 102 7.64 -2.13 5.44
C VAL A 102 7.38 -3.61 5.68
N VAL A 103 7.95 -4.15 6.75
CA VAL A 103 7.87 -5.58 7.08
C VAL A 103 6.99 -5.78 8.30
N LYS A 104 6.10 -6.76 8.21
CA LYS A 104 5.27 -7.19 9.35
C LYS A 104 6.12 -7.96 10.36
N PRO A 105 5.87 -7.85 11.67
CA PRO A 105 4.83 -7.06 12.32
C PRO A 105 5.16 -5.56 12.30
N PHE A 106 4.14 -4.74 12.10
CA PHE A 106 4.32 -3.30 11.92
C PHE A 106 4.62 -2.61 13.25
N GLN A 107 5.62 -1.72 13.22
CA GLN A 107 5.82 -0.71 14.25
C GLN A 107 5.39 0.63 13.66
N ALA A 108 4.58 1.38 14.39
CA ALA A 108 4.03 2.65 13.89
C ALA A 108 5.12 3.60 13.39
N THR A 109 6.22 3.72 14.14
CA THR A 109 7.33 4.60 13.74
C THR A 109 7.93 4.21 12.40
N ARG A 110 8.11 2.91 12.15
CA ARG A 110 8.67 2.43 10.87
C ARG A 110 7.72 2.67 9.71
N VAL A 111 6.43 2.44 9.93
CA VAL A 111 5.41 2.70 8.91
C VAL A 111 5.42 4.18 8.54
N LEU A 112 5.42 5.07 9.53
CA LEU A 112 5.38 6.51 9.30
C LEU A 112 6.67 7.03 8.65
N GLU A 113 7.83 6.48 9.01
CA GLU A 113 9.09 6.83 8.34
C GLU A 113 9.06 6.44 6.87
N ALA A 114 8.57 5.23 6.55
CA ALA A 114 8.46 4.78 5.17
C ALA A 114 7.47 5.62 4.40
N VAL A 115 6.34 5.97 5.00
CA VAL A 115 5.34 6.85 4.39
C VAL A 115 5.94 8.21 4.04
N GLN A 116 6.72 8.78 4.94
CA GLN A 116 7.38 10.06 4.68
C GLN A 116 8.35 9.98 3.49
N ARG A 117 9.11 8.88 3.40
CA ARG A 117 10.01 8.67 2.25
C ARG A 117 9.24 8.56 0.94
N VAL A 118 8.12 7.86 0.97
CA VAL A 118 7.30 7.66 -0.24
C VAL A 118 6.67 8.96 -0.72
N LEU A 119 6.29 9.83 0.22
CA LEU A 119 5.60 11.09 -0.08
C LEU A 119 6.56 12.27 -0.28
N ALA A 120 7.83 12.09 0.02
CA ALA A 120 8.82 13.15 -0.11
C ALA A 120 9.07 13.58 -1.56
#